data_0820d772ec275b2d2af9230eeca511f6
#
_entry.id   0820d772ec275b2d2af9230eeca511f6
#
_cell.length_a   1.000
_cell.length_b   1.000
_cell.length_c   1.000
_cell.angle_alpha   90.00
_cell.angle_beta   90.00
_cell.angle_gamma   90.00
#
_symmetry.space_group_name_H-M   'P 1'
#
loop_
_entity.id
_entity.type
_entity.pdbx_description
1 polymer ?
#
loop_
_entity_poly.entity_id
_entity_poly.type
_entity_poly.pdbx_seq_one_letter_code
_entity_poly.pdbx_strand_id
1 'polypeptide(L)'
;MGLSPILNFDSTSVQENIELPKETLHEDEFWQVVRSHYNLHPDFINLESGYYNITPKPTLSKYFKHLERVNLEGSFYMRYNRFEDKNIITAQLASFTGCDSKSLVITRNTTESLDLIISGYPWKKGDHAIHALQDYGAMQDMFEQIAKRYKVAVTKVSVPNHPIDDEEIVSLYESQITSKTRMIMVCHMINITGQILPIRKICAMAHRYGVEVLVDGAHCIGHFDFSIEELNCDYYGSSLHKWLATPLGAGLLYVKPEHIPKIWPLLADEEQDPSKIKRLSHTGTHPVATDITIVDALEYLSWMGIERKEKRLRFLKEYWQNALKNQENILINTPFERHRSCGIGNVGLKNISPSKMAQLLYEKYGIFTVAIDYANVHGCRITPNVFTTTSELDVFIDAVKSLSKLSI
;
A
#
# COMPACT_ATOMS: atom_id res chain seq x y z
N MET A 1 -11.23 28.56 -5.30
CA MET A 1 -11.28 27.51 -4.27
C MET A 1 -11.07 28.21 -2.94
N GLY A 2 -12.16 28.37 -2.16
CA GLY A 2 -12.08 28.99 -0.84
C GLY A 2 -11.42 28.03 0.14
N LEU A 3 -10.42 28.52 0.88
CA LEU A 3 -9.87 27.81 2.04
C LEU A 3 -10.98 27.66 3.07
N SER A 4 -11.41 26.42 3.30
CA SER A 4 -12.26 26.11 4.46
C SER A 4 -11.54 26.54 5.73
N PRO A 5 -12.23 27.11 6.73
CA PRO A 5 -11.62 27.47 7.99
C PRO A 5 -11.00 26.20 8.63
N ILE A 6 -9.81 26.36 9.21
CA ILE A 6 -9.18 25.34 10.03
C ILE A 6 -10.19 24.96 11.11
N LEU A 7 -10.74 23.77 11.04
CA LEU A 7 -11.64 23.24 12.06
C LEU A 7 -10.90 23.28 13.40
N ASN A 8 -11.53 23.83 14.43
CA ASN A 8 -11.05 23.71 15.81
C ASN A 8 -11.12 22.23 16.19
N PHE A 9 -9.99 21.53 16.08
CA PHE A 9 -9.85 20.19 16.61
C PHE A 9 -9.82 20.28 18.13
N ASP A 10 -10.81 19.68 18.80
CA ASP A 10 -10.76 19.47 20.23
C ASP A 10 -9.72 18.37 20.50
N SER A 11 -8.51 18.78 20.90
CA SER A 11 -7.39 17.89 21.18
C SER A 11 -7.58 17.03 22.45
N THR A 12 -8.61 17.30 23.25
CA THR A 12 -8.85 16.58 24.51
C THR A 12 -9.29 15.14 24.30
N SER A 13 -9.81 14.78 23.13
CA SER A 13 -10.31 13.42 22.83
C SER A 13 -9.19 12.39 22.50
N VAL A 14 -7.94 12.79 22.39
CA VAL A 14 -6.82 11.93 21.91
C VAL A 14 -5.96 11.36 23.03
N GLN A 15 -6.10 11.84 24.26
CA GLN A 15 -5.23 11.45 25.38
C GLN A 15 -5.71 10.23 26.19
N GLU A 16 -6.85 9.65 25.88
CA GLU A 16 -7.34 8.47 26.59
C GLU A 16 -6.50 7.21 26.25
N ASN A 17 -6.02 6.51 27.29
CA ASN A 17 -5.49 5.15 27.15
C ASN A 17 -6.66 4.23 26.82
N ILE A 18 -6.85 3.92 25.54
CA ILE A 18 -7.87 2.96 25.11
C ILE A 18 -7.29 1.57 25.33
N GLU A 19 -7.80 0.86 26.35
CA GLU A 19 -7.47 -0.53 26.55
C GLU A 19 -8.17 -1.41 25.51
N LEU A 20 -7.40 -2.29 24.89
CA LEU A 20 -7.95 -3.27 23.95
C LEU A 20 -8.62 -4.40 24.73
N PRO A 21 -9.89 -4.77 24.39
CA PRO A 21 -10.58 -5.87 25.05
C PRO A 21 -9.76 -7.17 24.98
N LYS A 22 -9.65 -7.86 26.12
CA LYS A 22 -8.97 -9.18 26.23
C LYS A 22 -9.93 -10.35 26.02
N GLU A 23 -11.23 -10.09 26.08
CA GLU A 23 -12.27 -11.11 25.93
C GLU A 23 -12.57 -11.43 24.47
N THR A 24 -12.97 -12.67 24.22
CA THR A 24 -13.43 -13.09 22.89
C THR A 24 -14.83 -12.55 22.66
N LEU A 25 -14.95 -11.51 21.84
CA LEU A 25 -16.21 -10.91 21.41
C LEU A 25 -16.84 -11.70 20.25
N HIS A 26 -18.17 -11.66 20.14
CA HIS A 26 -18.84 -12.07 18.93
C HIS A 26 -18.41 -11.18 17.75
N GLU A 27 -18.44 -11.71 16.52
CA GLU A 27 -17.86 -11.06 15.34
C GLU A 27 -18.45 -9.65 15.10
N ASP A 28 -19.77 -9.48 15.25
CA ASP A 28 -20.40 -8.17 15.06
C ASP A 28 -20.04 -7.17 16.15
N GLU A 29 -19.97 -7.60 17.40
CA GLU A 29 -19.53 -6.77 18.53
C GLU A 29 -18.07 -6.36 18.37
N PHE A 30 -17.22 -7.30 17.93
CA PHE A 30 -15.82 -7.02 17.66
C PHE A 30 -15.65 -5.88 16.64
N TRP A 31 -16.39 -5.93 15.51
CA TRP A 31 -16.29 -4.88 14.50
C TRP A 31 -16.90 -3.55 14.95
N GLN A 32 -17.88 -3.55 15.86
CA GLN A 32 -18.36 -2.33 16.51
C GLN A 32 -17.29 -1.70 17.40
N VAL A 33 -16.58 -2.51 18.21
CA VAL A 33 -15.44 -2.07 19.02
C VAL A 33 -14.34 -1.52 18.12
N VAL A 34 -13.95 -2.26 17.05
CA VAL A 34 -12.96 -1.78 16.08
C VAL A 34 -13.38 -0.43 15.49
N ARG A 35 -14.64 -0.27 15.04
CA ARG A 35 -15.13 1.00 14.49
C ARG A 35 -15.04 2.14 15.51
N SER A 36 -15.31 1.89 16.79
CA SER A 36 -15.21 2.91 17.84
C SER A 36 -13.81 3.47 18.04
N HIS A 37 -12.78 2.72 17.62
CA HIS A 37 -11.39 3.15 17.63
C HIS A 37 -11.04 4.17 16.53
N TYR A 38 -11.95 4.51 15.63
CA TYR A 38 -11.66 5.45 14.54
C TYR A 38 -12.46 6.73 14.68
N ASN A 39 -11.81 7.87 14.48
CA ASN A 39 -12.47 9.16 14.32
C ASN A 39 -12.86 9.32 12.86
N LEU A 40 -14.11 9.02 12.56
CA LEU A 40 -14.65 9.11 11.20
C LEU A 40 -15.28 10.50 10.98
N HIS A 41 -15.12 11.03 9.78
CA HIS A 41 -15.76 12.32 9.42
C HIS A 41 -17.29 12.13 9.39
N PRO A 42 -18.07 13.03 10.03
CA PRO A 42 -19.52 12.85 10.14
C PRO A 42 -20.27 13.11 8.83
N ASP A 43 -19.72 13.94 7.93
CA ASP A 43 -20.43 14.46 6.77
C ASP A 43 -20.36 13.57 5.53
N PHE A 44 -19.50 12.53 5.53
CA PHE A 44 -19.40 11.63 4.40
C PHE A 44 -18.99 10.21 4.79
N ILE A 45 -19.42 9.25 3.97
CA ILE A 45 -18.97 7.85 4.00
C ILE A 45 -17.61 7.77 3.30
N ASN A 46 -16.56 7.41 4.06
CA ASN A 46 -15.23 7.25 3.49
C ASN A 46 -15.05 5.86 2.86
N LEU A 47 -15.03 5.81 1.54
CA LEU A 47 -14.67 4.61 0.76
C LEU A 47 -13.33 4.79 0.02
N GLU A 48 -12.45 5.67 0.52
CA GLU A 48 -11.09 5.87 0.01
C GLU A 48 -10.05 5.75 1.15
N SER A 49 -9.60 4.53 1.40
CA SER A 49 -8.52 4.19 2.33
C SER A 49 -7.23 3.75 1.60
N GLY A 50 -7.20 3.90 0.28
CA GLY A 50 -6.09 3.42 -0.54
C GLY A 50 -4.91 4.39 -0.61
N TYR A 51 -5.13 5.69 -0.47
CA TYR A 51 -4.04 6.68 -0.45
C TYR A 51 -3.40 6.76 0.95
N TYR A 52 -4.22 6.98 1.95
CA TYR A 52 -3.86 7.04 3.36
C TYR A 52 -4.97 6.40 4.19
N ASN A 53 -4.61 5.67 5.24
CA ASN A 53 -5.59 5.09 6.15
C ASN A 53 -5.64 5.86 7.46
N ILE A 54 -6.85 6.02 8.00
CA ILE A 54 -7.06 6.66 9.30
C ILE A 54 -6.33 5.82 10.37
N THR A 55 -5.45 6.45 11.12
CA THR A 55 -4.77 5.80 12.25
C THR A 55 -5.77 5.59 13.40
N PRO A 56 -5.91 4.37 13.95
CA PRO A 56 -6.83 4.11 15.06
C PRO A 56 -6.39 4.85 16.33
N LYS A 57 -7.34 5.29 17.15
CA LYS A 57 -7.09 6.04 18.39
C LYS A 57 -6.05 5.41 19.33
N PRO A 58 -6.04 4.06 19.56
CA PRO A 58 -5.00 3.45 20.39
C PRO A 58 -3.58 3.72 19.88
N THR A 59 -3.36 3.58 18.57
CA THR A 59 -2.06 3.85 17.92
C THR A 59 -1.77 5.36 17.91
N LEU A 60 -2.77 6.19 17.59
CA LEU A 60 -2.60 7.64 17.52
C LEU A 60 -2.25 8.25 18.90
N SER A 61 -2.86 7.76 19.98
CA SER A 61 -2.54 8.18 21.35
C SER A 61 -1.07 7.88 21.70
N LYS A 62 -0.57 6.71 21.32
CA LYS A 62 0.84 6.34 21.52
C LYS A 62 1.78 7.20 20.67
N TYR A 63 1.40 7.53 19.42
CA TYR A 63 2.17 8.46 18.58
C TYR A 63 2.38 9.83 19.25
N PHE A 64 1.35 10.40 19.86
CA PHE A 64 1.50 11.66 20.59
C PHE A 64 2.45 11.53 21.78
N LYS A 65 2.42 10.44 22.52
CA LYS A 65 3.37 10.17 23.61
C LYS A 65 4.82 10.06 23.09
N HIS A 66 5.00 9.47 21.91
CA HIS A 66 6.32 9.41 21.28
C HIS A 66 6.82 10.80 20.84
N LEU A 67 5.93 11.66 20.33
CA LEU A 67 6.27 13.07 20.06
C LEU A 67 6.70 13.80 21.33
N GLU A 68 5.96 13.66 22.43
CA GLU A 68 6.30 14.24 23.74
C GLU A 68 7.65 13.72 24.26
N ARG A 69 7.88 12.40 24.20
CA ARG A 69 9.15 11.78 24.59
C ARG A 69 10.33 12.34 23.78
N VAL A 70 10.22 12.34 22.46
CA VAL A 70 11.29 12.84 21.58
C VAL A 70 11.55 14.33 21.82
N ASN A 71 10.51 15.12 22.05
CA ASN A 71 10.66 16.55 22.37
C ASN A 71 11.28 16.77 23.77
N LEU A 72 10.94 15.96 24.76
CA LEU A 72 11.51 16.04 26.10
C LEU A 72 12.99 15.65 26.13
N GLU A 73 13.34 14.54 25.47
CA GLU A 73 14.72 14.01 25.45
C GLU A 73 15.62 14.79 24.45
N GLY A 74 15.03 15.36 23.40
CA GLY A 74 15.70 16.20 22.42
C GLY A 74 16.91 15.55 21.76
N SER A 75 18.06 16.24 21.78
CA SER A 75 19.30 15.69 21.18
C SER A 75 19.82 14.44 21.86
N PHE A 76 19.47 14.20 23.13
CA PHE A 76 19.84 12.95 23.81
C PHE A 76 19.19 11.75 23.14
N TYR A 77 17.86 11.82 22.90
CA TYR A 77 17.15 10.76 22.16
C TYR A 77 17.81 10.51 20.80
N MET A 78 18.03 11.58 20.03
CA MET A 78 18.57 11.48 18.66
C MET A 78 19.98 10.91 18.58
N ARG A 79 20.79 11.06 19.64
CA ARG A 79 22.18 10.58 19.65
C ARG A 79 22.36 9.20 20.26
N TYR A 80 21.48 8.80 21.19
CA TYR A 80 21.68 7.57 21.95
C TYR A 80 20.52 6.57 21.75
N ASN A 81 19.28 6.98 22.00
CA ASN A 81 18.16 6.03 22.09
C ASN A 81 17.62 5.61 20.72
N ARG A 82 17.61 6.50 19.73
CA ARG A 82 16.98 6.23 18.43
C ARG A 82 17.52 4.99 17.71
N PHE A 83 18.80 4.66 17.88
CA PHE A 83 19.45 3.55 17.19
C PHE A 83 18.98 2.21 17.74
N GLU A 84 18.82 2.12 19.06
CA GLU A 84 18.28 0.93 19.73
C GLU A 84 16.80 0.77 19.39
N ASP A 85 16.00 1.82 19.51
CA ASP A 85 14.60 1.82 19.10
C ASP A 85 14.47 1.37 17.63
N LYS A 86 15.27 1.90 16.72
CA LYS A 86 15.25 1.51 15.30
C LYS A 86 15.56 0.03 15.09
N ASN A 87 16.50 -0.55 15.84
CA ASN A 87 16.81 -1.97 15.76
C ASN A 87 15.64 -2.83 16.23
N ILE A 88 14.99 -2.45 17.33
CA ILE A 88 13.80 -3.13 17.86
C ILE A 88 12.66 -3.09 16.84
N ILE A 89 12.37 -1.90 16.30
CA ILE A 89 11.32 -1.70 15.29
C ILE A 89 11.60 -2.55 14.04
N THR A 90 12.83 -2.52 13.55
CA THR A 90 13.24 -3.29 12.37
C THR A 90 13.09 -4.80 12.60
N ALA A 91 13.47 -5.30 13.78
CA ALA A 91 13.34 -6.72 14.13
C ALA A 91 11.87 -7.16 14.19
N GLN A 92 10.99 -6.37 14.82
CA GLN A 92 9.56 -6.68 14.89
C GLN A 92 8.89 -6.60 13.52
N LEU A 93 9.22 -5.59 12.72
CA LEU A 93 8.69 -5.45 11.37
C LEU A 93 9.16 -6.59 10.45
N ALA A 94 10.41 -7.00 10.56
CA ALA A 94 10.97 -8.13 9.81
C ALA A 94 10.28 -9.45 10.20
N SER A 95 10.08 -9.68 11.50
CA SER A 95 9.34 -10.84 12.00
C SER A 95 7.90 -10.88 11.46
N PHE A 96 7.21 -9.72 11.47
CA PHE A 96 5.84 -9.62 10.94
C PHE A 96 5.77 -9.85 9.43
N THR A 97 6.75 -9.38 8.68
CA THR A 97 6.78 -9.48 7.21
C THR A 97 7.43 -10.75 6.68
N GLY A 98 7.91 -11.63 7.58
CA GLY A 98 8.53 -12.91 7.24
C GLY A 98 9.84 -12.74 6.47
N CYS A 99 10.79 -11.92 7.00
CA CYS A 99 12.12 -11.76 6.42
C CYS A 99 13.19 -11.54 7.50
N ASP A 100 14.48 -11.64 7.11
CA ASP A 100 15.60 -11.34 8.01
C ASP A 100 15.69 -9.81 8.21
N SER A 101 15.83 -9.38 9.47
CA SER A 101 16.04 -7.97 9.84
C SER A 101 17.30 -7.34 9.22
N LYS A 102 18.31 -8.16 8.86
CA LYS A 102 19.49 -7.72 8.14
C LYS A 102 19.24 -7.41 6.67
N SER A 103 18.09 -7.75 6.17
CA SER A 103 17.63 -7.52 4.79
C SER A 103 16.57 -6.43 4.69
N LEU A 104 16.22 -5.77 5.81
CA LEU A 104 15.13 -4.80 5.88
C LEU A 104 15.61 -3.46 6.46
N VAL A 105 15.16 -2.37 5.86
CA VAL A 105 15.31 -1.01 6.41
C VAL A 105 13.96 -0.28 6.44
N ILE A 106 13.82 0.63 7.41
CA ILE A 106 12.69 1.55 7.50
C ILE A 106 12.95 2.71 6.55
N THR A 107 11.94 3.03 5.75
CA THR A 107 11.87 4.18 4.83
C THR A 107 10.67 5.04 5.17
N ARG A 108 10.45 6.14 4.45
CA ARG A 108 9.29 7.02 4.67
C ARG A 108 8.04 6.58 3.93
N ASN A 109 8.19 5.84 2.83
CA ASN A 109 7.08 5.35 2.01
C ASN A 109 7.61 4.40 0.89
N THR A 110 6.71 3.81 0.13
CA THR A 110 7.03 2.95 -1.01
C THR A 110 7.84 3.69 -2.09
N THR A 111 7.50 4.95 -2.38
CA THR A 111 8.18 5.72 -3.43
C THR A 111 9.67 5.83 -3.12
N GLU A 112 10.03 6.20 -1.89
CA GLU A 112 11.45 6.21 -1.47
C GLU A 112 12.10 4.83 -1.60
N SER A 113 11.40 3.78 -1.16
CA SER A 113 11.91 2.39 -1.21
C SER A 113 12.23 1.95 -2.63
N LEU A 114 11.31 2.17 -3.55
CA LEU A 114 11.47 1.73 -4.95
C LEU A 114 12.43 2.63 -5.71
N ASP A 115 12.38 3.96 -5.49
CA ASP A 115 13.31 4.91 -6.11
C ASP A 115 14.75 4.65 -5.68
N LEU A 116 14.97 4.22 -4.43
CA LEU A 116 16.28 3.83 -3.94
C LEU A 116 16.84 2.66 -4.76
N ILE A 117 16.01 1.65 -5.06
CA ILE A 117 16.43 0.52 -5.91
C ILE A 117 16.59 0.95 -7.36
N ILE A 118 15.57 1.62 -7.94
CA ILE A 118 15.59 1.99 -9.36
C ILE A 118 16.76 2.94 -9.66
N SER A 119 17.01 3.94 -8.81
CA SER A 119 18.11 4.90 -9.02
C SER A 119 19.48 4.32 -8.64
N GLY A 120 19.51 3.48 -7.61
CA GLY A 120 20.74 2.88 -7.08
C GLY A 120 21.24 1.66 -7.85
N TYR A 121 20.44 1.10 -8.74
CA TYR A 121 20.81 -0.05 -9.56
C TYR A 121 21.94 0.35 -10.53
N PRO A 122 22.96 -0.53 -10.76
CA PRO A 122 24.12 -0.22 -11.59
C PRO A 122 23.80 -0.33 -13.09
N TRP A 123 22.87 0.46 -13.58
CA TRP A 123 22.42 0.47 -14.96
C TRP A 123 23.54 0.78 -15.95
N LYS A 124 23.53 0.08 -17.08
CA LYS A 124 24.41 0.31 -18.20
C LYS A 124 23.61 0.71 -19.45
N LYS A 125 24.26 1.45 -20.33
CA LYS A 125 23.67 1.79 -21.64
C LYS A 125 23.25 0.53 -22.40
N GLY A 126 21.98 0.47 -22.79
CA GLY A 126 21.38 -0.65 -23.50
C GLY A 126 20.80 -1.74 -22.62
N ASP A 127 20.88 -1.62 -21.29
CA ASP A 127 20.08 -2.46 -20.39
C ASP A 127 18.58 -2.21 -20.62
N HIS A 128 17.76 -3.15 -20.17
CA HIS A 128 16.33 -3.13 -20.38
C HIS A 128 15.60 -3.41 -19.07
N ALA A 129 14.48 -2.69 -18.85
CA ALA A 129 13.56 -2.89 -17.75
C ALA A 129 12.13 -3.07 -18.26
N ILE A 130 11.31 -3.80 -17.49
CA ILE A 130 9.89 -4.06 -17.80
C ILE A 130 9.04 -3.62 -16.61
N HIS A 131 7.93 -2.95 -16.86
CA HIS A 131 6.90 -2.65 -15.87
C HIS A 131 5.50 -2.62 -16.52
N ALA A 132 4.43 -2.49 -15.71
CA ALA A 132 3.08 -2.45 -16.24
C ALA A 132 2.56 -1.01 -16.43
N LEU A 133 1.59 -0.84 -17.33
CA LEU A 133 0.83 0.41 -17.48
C LEU A 133 0.00 0.72 -16.22
N GLN A 134 -0.38 -0.31 -15.46
CA GLN A 134 -1.16 -0.20 -14.23
C GLN A 134 -0.31 0.13 -12.99
N ASP A 135 1.02 0.15 -13.12
CA ASP A 135 1.92 0.50 -12.03
C ASP A 135 1.80 1.98 -11.66
N TYR A 136 2.16 2.30 -10.42
CA TYR A 136 2.04 3.66 -9.90
C TYR A 136 2.83 4.67 -10.74
N GLY A 137 2.19 5.78 -11.11
CA GLY A 137 2.73 6.76 -12.06
C GLY A 137 4.12 7.28 -11.68
N ALA A 138 4.38 7.58 -10.41
CA ALA A 138 5.70 8.04 -9.97
C ALA A 138 6.82 7.01 -10.24
N MET A 139 6.51 5.71 -10.19
CA MET A 139 7.49 4.67 -10.52
C MET A 139 7.71 4.58 -12.02
N GLN A 140 6.66 4.74 -12.82
CA GLN A 140 6.80 4.85 -14.28
C GLN A 140 7.68 6.04 -14.65
N ASP A 141 7.48 7.20 -14.02
CA ASP A 141 8.29 8.41 -14.20
C ASP A 141 9.75 8.17 -13.79
N MET A 142 10.00 7.38 -12.74
CA MET A 142 11.35 7.03 -12.32
C MET A 142 12.06 6.15 -13.36
N PHE A 143 11.37 5.16 -13.97
CA PHE A 143 11.92 4.40 -15.10
C PHE A 143 12.19 5.27 -16.32
N GLU A 144 11.33 6.23 -16.63
CA GLU A 144 11.58 7.21 -17.70
C GLU A 144 12.82 8.09 -17.39
N GLN A 145 13.03 8.44 -16.10
CA GLN A 145 14.21 9.19 -15.69
C GLN A 145 15.50 8.40 -15.93
N ILE A 146 15.57 7.13 -15.50
CA ILE A 146 16.77 6.31 -15.75
C ILE A 146 16.97 6.00 -17.24
N ALA A 147 15.89 5.84 -18.01
CA ALA A 147 15.97 5.69 -19.45
C ALA A 147 16.69 6.91 -20.10
N LYS A 148 16.35 8.12 -19.67
CA LYS A 148 17.02 9.35 -20.14
C LYS A 148 18.46 9.46 -19.67
N ARG A 149 18.73 9.15 -18.37
CA ARG A 149 20.07 9.29 -17.76
C ARG A 149 21.06 8.24 -18.24
N TYR A 150 20.66 6.98 -18.25
CA TYR A 150 21.56 5.84 -18.47
C TYR A 150 21.36 5.17 -19.83
N LYS A 151 20.39 5.64 -20.63
CA LYS A 151 20.04 5.03 -21.94
C LYS A 151 19.57 3.57 -21.79
N VAL A 152 18.78 3.32 -20.75
CA VAL A 152 18.07 2.07 -20.52
C VAL A 152 16.82 2.03 -21.40
N ALA A 153 16.54 0.89 -22.01
CA ALA A 153 15.27 0.65 -22.69
C ALA A 153 14.19 0.26 -21.67
N VAL A 154 12.95 0.69 -21.89
CA VAL A 154 11.83 0.38 -21.00
C VAL A 154 10.67 -0.14 -21.83
N THR A 155 10.12 -1.30 -21.44
CA THR A 155 8.90 -1.86 -22.03
C THR A 155 7.76 -1.84 -21.01
N LYS A 156 6.56 -1.45 -21.46
CA LYS A 156 5.34 -1.43 -20.66
C LYS A 156 4.41 -2.55 -21.11
N VAL A 157 4.02 -3.43 -20.18
CA VAL A 157 2.98 -4.44 -20.41
C VAL A 157 1.63 -3.92 -19.93
N SER A 158 0.53 -4.50 -20.39
CA SER A 158 -0.82 -4.17 -19.91
C SER A 158 -1.44 -5.39 -19.24
N VAL A 159 -1.63 -5.33 -17.92
CA VAL A 159 -2.26 -6.41 -17.14
C VAL A 159 -3.77 -6.38 -17.37
N PRO A 160 -4.41 -7.50 -17.78
CA PRO A 160 -5.86 -7.56 -17.94
C PRO A 160 -6.58 -7.44 -16.58
N ASN A 161 -7.73 -6.73 -16.57
CA ASN A 161 -8.53 -6.58 -15.34
C ASN A 161 -9.12 -7.93 -14.86
N HIS A 162 -9.36 -8.86 -15.78
CA HIS A 162 -9.91 -10.19 -15.52
C HIS A 162 -9.06 -11.23 -16.25
N PRO A 163 -7.89 -11.61 -15.73
CA PRO A 163 -7.05 -12.62 -16.34
C PRO A 163 -7.70 -14.00 -16.27
N ILE A 164 -7.44 -14.82 -17.27
CA ILE A 164 -7.95 -16.21 -17.32
C ILE A 164 -7.33 -17.02 -16.18
N ASP A 165 -6.02 -16.89 -16.00
CA ASP A 165 -5.24 -17.57 -14.95
C ASP A 165 -3.97 -16.79 -14.60
N ASP A 166 -3.11 -17.37 -13.77
CA ASP A 166 -1.83 -16.74 -13.41
C ASP A 166 -0.81 -16.79 -14.55
N GLU A 167 -0.89 -17.81 -15.37
CA GLU A 167 0.02 -18.05 -16.49
C GLU A 167 -0.15 -17.00 -17.58
N GLU A 168 -1.37 -16.48 -17.79
CA GLU A 168 -1.60 -15.32 -18.66
C GLU A 168 -0.78 -14.11 -18.18
N ILE A 169 -0.82 -13.82 -16.87
CA ILE A 169 -0.07 -12.71 -16.28
C ILE A 169 1.44 -12.94 -16.39
N VAL A 170 1.91 -14.15 -16.05
CA VAL A 170 3.34 -14.50 -16.14
C VAL A 170 3.83 -14.36 -17.58
N SER A 171 3.08 -14.86 -18.55
CA SER A 171 3.44 -14.84 -19.98
C SER A 171 3.51 -13.43 -20.54
N LEU A 172 2.71 -12.48 -20.02
CA LEU A 172 2.81 -11.05 -20.39
C LEU A 172 4.21 -10.50 -20.14
N TYR A 173 4.76 -10.75 -18.95
CA TYR A 173 6.11 -10.30 -18.62
C TYR A 173 7.19 -11.12 -19.35
N GLU A 174 7.02 -12.46 -19.38
CA GLU A 174 7.99 -13.38 -20.02
C GLU A 174 8.23 -13.04 -21.49
N SER A 175 7.16 -12.74 -22.25
CA SER A 175 7.21 -12.40 -23.68
C SER A 175 8.03 -11.14 -23.99
N GLN A 176 8.27 -10.28 -23.01
CA GLN A 176 9.03 -9.04 -23.16
C GLN A 176 10.50 -9.18 -22.73
N ILE A 177 10.90 -10.32 -22.18
CA ILE A 177 12.27 -10.54 -21.71
C ILE A 177 13.20 -10.67 -22.92
N THR A 178 14.31 -9.95 -22.88
CA THR A 178 15.41 -10.00 -23.84
C THR A 178 16.72 -10.31 -23.11
N SER A 179 17.80 -10.59 -23.85
CA SER A 179 19.15 -10.76 -23.27
C SER A 179 19.67 -9.49 -22.56
N LYS A 180 19.01 -8.35 -22.74
CA LYS A 180 19.33 -7.07 -22.11
C LYS A 180 18.49 -6.76 -20.89
N THR A 181 17.44 -7.53 -20.64
CA THR A 181 16.54 -7.31 -19.48
C THR A 181 17.30 -7.55 -18.19
N ARG A 182 17.21 -6.60 -17.24
CA ARG A 182 17.85 -6.65 -15.92
C ARG A 182 16.86 -6.67 -14.80
N MET A 183 15.74 -5.99 -14.98
CA MET A 183 14.74 -5.81 -13.91
C MET A 183 13.32 -5.85 -14.47
N ILE A 184 12.45 -6.53 -13.73
CA ILE A 184 11.00 -6.41 -13.86
C ILE A 184 10.49 -5.74 -12.60
N MET A 185 9.75 -4.62 -12.72
CA MET A 185 8.95 -4.12 -11.62
C MET A 185 7.53 -4.65 -11.74
N VAL A 186 6.95 -5.05 -10.62
CA VAL A 186 5.59 -5.59 -10.57
C VAL A 186 4.88 -5.17 -9.29
N CYS A 187 3.63 -4.70 -9.37
CA CYS A 187 2.79 -4.50 -8.20
C CYS A 187 2.40 -5.84 -7.58
N HIS A 188 2.54 -5.98 -6.25
CA HIS A 188 1.95 -7.12 -5.55
C HIS A 188 0.42 -7.01 -5.53
N MET A 189 -0.10 -5.80 -5.30
CA MET A 189 -1.50 -5.45 -5.51
C MET A 189 -1.60 -4.17 -6.32
N ILE A 190 -2.24 -4.24 -7.47
CA ILE A 190 -2.47 -3.08 -8.34
C ILE A 190 -3.41 -2.09 -7.64
N ASN A 191 -2.94 -0.88 -7.40
CA ASN A 191 -3.65 0.13 -6.61
C ASN A 191 -4.97 0.61 -7.22
N ILE A 192 -5.14 0.52 -8.54
CA ILE A 192 -6.32 1.03 -9.26
C ILE A 192 -7.44 0.00 -9.41
N THR A 193 -7.13 -1.30 -9.37
CA THR A 193 -8.09 -2.39 -9.50
C THR A 193 -8.22 -3.26 -8.26
N GLY A 194 -7.21 -3.26 -7.39
CA GLY A 194 -7.11 -4.18 -6.25
C GLY A 194 -6.68 -5.60 -6.64
N GLN A 195 -6.22 -5.81 -7.88
CA GLN A 195 -5.79 -7.11 -8.36
C GLN A 195 -4.46 -7.51 -7.71
N ILE A 196 -4.45 -8.68 -7.07
CA ILE A 196 -3.24 -9.32 -6.51
C ILE A 196 -2.58 -10.14 -7.59
N LEU A 197 -1.30 -9.87 -7.87
CA LEU A 197 -0.53 -10.56 -8.89
C LEU A 197 0.23 -11.76 -8.33
N PRO A 198 0.50 -12.79 -9.15
CA PRO A 198 1.16 -14.03 -8.73
C PRO A 198 2.69 -13.83 -8.61
N ILE A 199 3.15 -13.03 -7.63
CA ILE A 199 4.54 -12.59 -7.50
C ILE A 199 5.53 -13.76 -7.50
N ARG A 200 5.25 -14.82 -6.72
CA ARG A 200 6.13 -16.00 -6.65
C ARG A 200 6.35 -16.65 -8.03
N LYS A 201 5.30 -16.74 -8.85
CA LYS A 201 5.38 -17.29 -10.21
C LYS A 201 6.17 -16.37 -11.14
N ILE A 202 5.94 -15.05 -11.04
CA ILE A 202 6.68 -14.04 -11.81
C ILE A 202 8.17 -14.08 -11.44
N CYS A 203 8.51 -14.12 -10.16
CA CYS A 203 9.90 -14.26 -9.70
C CYS A 203 10.54 -15.56 -10.23
N ALA A 204 9.86 -16.69 -10.09
CA ALA A 204 10.36 -17.97 -10.59
C ALA A 204 10.58 -17.94 -12.11
N MET A 205 9.73 -17.28 -12.86
CA MET A 205 9.88 -17.06 -14.31
C MET A 205 11.10 -16.16 -14.59
N ALA A 206 11.17 -14.96 -14.00
CA ALA A 206 12.22 -13.97 -14.25
C ALA A 206 13.63 -14.52 -13.91
N HIS A 207 13.75 -15.24 -12.81
CA HIS A 207 15.02 -15.81 -12.37
C HIS A 207 15.58 -16.88 -13.35
N ARG A 208 14.74 -17.58 -14.12
CA ARG A 208 15.22 -18.48 -15.20
C ARG A 208 16.01 -17.75 -16.28
N TYR A 209 15.75 -16.45 -16.44
CA TYR A 209 16.43 -15.58 -17.40
C TYR A 209 17.53 -14.71 -16.75
N GLY A 210 17.78 -14.87 -15.45
CA GLY A 210 18.72 -14.03 -14.69
C GLY A 210 18.22 -12.58 -14.54
N VAL A 211 16.91 -12.37 -14.55
CA VAL A 211 16.25 -11.06 -14.39
C VAL A 211 15.77 -10.90 -12.96
N GLU A 212 16.04 -9.75 -12.37
CA GLU A 212 15.66 -9.42 -11.00
C GLU A 212 14.27 -8.83 -10.93
N VAL A 213 13.57 -9.06 -9.81
CA VAL A 213 12.19 -8.62 -9.60
C VAL A 213 12.10 -7.62 -8.44
N LEU A 214 11.69 -6.40 -8.77
CA LEU A 214 11.35 -5.34 -7.83
C LEU A 214 9.84 -5.34 -7.61
N VAL A 215 9.41 -5.56 -6.36
CA VAL A 215 7.99 -5.64 -6.03
C VAL A 215 7.50 -4.36 -5.35
N ASP A 216 6.49 -3.74 -5.96
CA ASP A 216 5.70 -2.68 -5.34
C ASP A 216 4.62 -3.29 -4.45
N GLY A 217 4.91 -3.34 -3.15
CA GLY A 217 4.01 -3.83 -2.12
C GLY A 217 3.24 -2.73 -1.38
N ALA A 218 3.09 -1.54 -1.98
CA ALA A 218 2.51 -0.36 -1.33
C ALA A 218 1.18 -0.62 -0.60
N HIS A 219 0.41 -1.60 -1.06
CA HIS A 219 -0.93 -1.91 -0.55
C HIS A 219 -1.03 -3.25 0.20
N CYS A 220 0.09 -3.88 0.56
CA CYS A 220 0.03 -5.27 1.03
C CYS A 220 0.27 -5.43 2.53
N ILE A 221 1.26 -4.71 3.11
CA ILE A 221 1.59 -4.83 4.54
C ILE A 221 0.40 -4.39 5.41
N GLY A 222 -0.06 -5.31 6.25
CA GLY A 222 -1.24 -5.11 7.11
C GLY A 222 -2.59 -5.17 6.38
N HIS A 223 -2.62 -5.59 5.11
CA HIS A 223 -3.82 -5.78 4.31
C HIS A 223 -4.29 -7.23 4.29
N PHE A 224 -3.39 -8.14 3.99
CA PHE A 224 -3.56 -9.59 3.98
C PHE A 224 -2.27 -10.27 4.41
N ASP A 225 -2.36 -11.56 4.72
CA ASP A 225 -1.23 -12.34 5.21
C ASP A 225 -0.33 -12.85 4.07
N PHE A 226 0.99 -12.68 4.21
CA PHE A 226 2.02 -13.23 3.33
C PHE A 226 3.41 -13.05 3.95
N SER A 227 4.40 -13.78 3.44
CA SER A 227 5.82 -13.63 3.79
C SER A 227 6.60 -13.08 2.60
N ILE A 228 7.46 -12.07 2.82
CA ILE A 228 8.31 -11.50 1.77
C ILE A 228 9.28 -12.56 1.23
N GLU A 229 9.89 -13.37 2.10
CA GLU A 229 10.83 -14.42 1.68
C GLU A 229 10.16 -15.48 0.81
N GLU A 230 8.89 -15.83 1.11
CA GLU A 230 8.15 -16.81 0.31
C GLU A 230 7.81 -16.32 -1.11
N LEU A 231 7.77 -15.01 -1.32
CA LEU A 231 7.60 -14.42 -2.65
C LEU A 231 8.85 -14.64 -3.51
N ASN A 232 10.02 -14.84 -2.88
CA ASN A 232 11.31 -15.00 -3.52
C ASN A 232 11.67 -13.83 -4.48
N CYS A 233 11.23 -12.62 -4.16
CA CYS A 233 11.60 -11.43 -4.90
C CYS A 233 12.97 -10.89 -4.49
N ASP A 234 13.58 -10.07 -5.35
CA ASP A 234 14.91 -9.52 -5.09
C ASP A 234 14.82 -8.23 -4.26
N TYR A 235 13.74 -7.49 -4.44
CA TYR A 235 13.45 -6.24 -3.74
C TYR A 235 11.96 -6.11 -3.45
N TYR A 236 11.64 -5.53 -2.30
CA TYR A 236 10.24 -5.28 -1.91
C TYR A 236 10.11 -3.94 -1.19
N GLY A 237 9.28 -3.03 -1.70
CA GLY A 237 8.98 -1.76 -1.05
C GLY A 237 7.53 -1.66 -0.62
N SER A 238 7.26 -1.10 0.57
CA SER A 238 5.88 -0.89 1.04
C SER A 238 5.71 0.37 1.87
N SER A 239 4.46 0.87 1.90
CA SER A 239 4.03 1.99 2.74
C SER A 239 3.23 1.48 3.93
N LEU A 240 3.65 1.81 5.15
CA LEU A 240 3.01 1.34 6.38
C LEU A 240 1.82 2.22 6.81
N HIS A 241 1.77 3.49 6.35
CA HIS A 241 0.68 4.42 6.61
C HIS A 241 -0.62 4.11 5.82
N LYS A 242 -0.59 3.07 4.97
CA LYS A 242 -1.79 2.57 4.26
C LYS A 242 -2.50 1.53 5.12
N TRP A 243 -2.27 0.25 4.89
CA TRP A 243 -3.07 -0.80 5.53
C TRP A 243 -2.61 -1.21 6.94
N LEU A 244 -1.36 -0.95 7.31
CA LEU A 244 -0.92 -1.04 8.70
C LEU A 244 -1.39 0.15 9.54
N ALA A 245 -1.80 1.25 8.88
CA ALA A 245 -2.37 2.46 9.47
C ALA A 245 -1.45 3.17 10.49
N THR A 246 -0.14 3.20 10.23
CA THR A 246 0.77 4.09 10.94
C THR A 246 0.49 5.55 10.58
N PRO A 247 0.96 6.54 11.34
CA PRO A 247 1.04 7.91 10.87
C PRO A 247 1.83 8.03 9.56
N LEU A 248 1.62 9.12 8.81
CA LEU A 248 2.34 9.39 7.56
C LEU A 248 3.85 9.42 7.76
N GLY A 249 4.58 8.89 6.77
CA GLY A 249 6.05 8.92 6.76
C GLY A 249 6.70 7.61 7.26
N ALA A 250 5.99 6.48 7.21
CA ALA A 250 6.53 5.16 7.49
C ALA A 250 6.40 4.23 6.29
N GLY A 251 7.48 3.52 5.98
CA GLY A 251 7.58 2.51 4.93
C GLY A 251 8.69 1.51 5.24
N LEU A 252 8.86 0.55 4.36
CA LEU A 252 9.96 -0.42 4.42
C LEU A 252 10.54 -0.69 3.04
N LEU A 253 11.82 -1.07 3.05
CA LEU A 253 12.52 -1.65 1.92
C LEU A 253 13.17 -2.96 2.37
N TYR A 254 12.85 -4.06 1.68
CA TYR A 254 13.57 -5.32 1.73
C TYR A 254 14.48 -5.44 0.51
N VAL A 255 15.69 -5.94 0.73
CA VAL A 255 16.65 -6.25 -0.31
C VAL A 255 17.24 -7.63 -0.03
N LYS A 256 17.15 -8.53 -1.00
CA LYS A 256 17.75 -9.86 -0.90
C LYS A 256 19.26 -9.74 -0.62
N PRO A 257 19.83 -10.48 0.34
CA PRO A 257 21.20 -10.26 0.84
C PRO A 257 22.28 -10.11 -0.25
N GLU A 258 22.24 -10.98 -1.27
CA GLU A 258 23.21 -10.97 -2.38
C GLU A 258 23.16 -9.70 -3.24
N HIS A 259 22.07 -8.95 -3.17
CA HIS A 259 21.87 -7.74 -3.96
C HIS A 259 22.25 -6.45 -3.21
N ILE A 260 22.36 -6.50 -1.87
CA ILE A 260 22.69 -5.33 -1.06
C ILE A 260 23.97 -4.62 -1.52
N PRO A 261 25.09 -5.34 -1.81
CA PRO A 261 26.36 -4.70 -2.12
C PRO A 261 26.34 -3.85 -3.40
N LYS A 262 25.49 -4.19 -4.37
CA LYS A 262 25.49 -3.51 -5.68
C LYS A 262 24.61 -2.27 -5.75
N ILE A 263 23.65 -2.11 -4.82
CA ILE A 263 22.74 -0.97 -4.83
C ILE A 263 23.43 0.27 -4.24
N TRP A 264 23.48 1.35 -4.98
CA TRP A 264 23.94 2.64 -4.50
C TRP A 264 22.87 3.28 -3.58
N PRO A 265 23.26 3.84 -2.43
CA PRO A 265 22.31 4.55 -1.59
C PRO A 265 21.80 5.82 -2.28
N LEU A 266 20.56 6.20 -1.99
CA LEU A 266 19.95 7.43 -2.51
C LEU A 266 20.66 8.68 -1.95
N LEU A 267 21.01 8.63 -0.67
CA LEU A 267 21.83 9.64 0.02
C LEU A 267 23.09 8.95 0.56
N ALA A 268 24.23 9.64 0.46
CA ALA A 268 25.49 9.09 0.95
C ALA A 268 25.45 8.82 2.46
N ASP A 269 26.07 7.75 2.88
CA ASP A 269 26.22 7.33 4.28
C ASP A 269 27.72 7.13 4.59
N GLU A 270 28.08 7.23 5.87
CA GLU A 270 29.42 6.92 6.36
C GLU A 270 29.72 5.42 6.49
N GLU A 271 28.69 4.54 6.40
CA GLU A 271 28.86 3.10 6.42
C GLU A 271 29.63 2.61 5.19
N GLN A 272 30.83 2.11 5.42
CA GLN A 272 31.74 1.69 4.36
C GLN A 272 31.57 0.21 3.94
N ASP A 273 30.97 -0.63 4.80
CA ASP A 273 30.73 -2.04 4.47
C ASP A 273 29.55 -2.14 3.49
N PRO A 274 29.81 -2.51 2.21
CA PRO A 274 28.76 -2.59 1.19
C PRO A 274 27.70 -3.64 1.49
N SER A 275 28.01 -4.64 2.33
CA SER A 275 27.07 -5.71 2.71
C SER A 275 26.02 -5.26 3.74
N LYS A 276 26.22 -4.12 4.39
CA LYS A 276 25.29 -3.60 5.40
C LYS A 276 24.13 -2.85 4.78
N ILE A 277 22.93 -3.40 4.94
CA ILE A 277 21.72 -2.77 4.39
C ILE A 277 21.45 -1.39 5.00
N LYS A 278 21.91 -1.13 6.24
CA LYS A 278 21.69 0.16 6.92
C LYS A 278 22.18 1.37 6.11
N ARG A 279 23.21 1.19 5.25
CA ARG A 279 23.70 2.27 4.35
C ARG A 279 22.63 2.77 3.37
N LEU A 280 21.58 1.95 3.13
CA LEU A 280 20.46 2.31 2.27
C LEU A 280 19.35 3.07 3.02
N SER A 281 19.49 3.26 4.33
CA SER A 281 18.47 3.91 5.18
C SER A 281 18.82 5.31 5.64
N HIS A 282 19.91 5.90 5.12
CA HIS A 282 20.28 7.26 5.49
C HIS A 282 19.32 8.28 4.87
N THR A 283 18.67 9.09 5.72
CA THR A 283 17.72 10.12 5.30
C THR A 283 17.95 11.46 6.01
N GLY A 284 19.06 11.58 6.77
CA GLY A 284 19.29 12.73 7.64
C GLY A 284 18.33 12.75 8.84
N THR A 285 18.07 13.94 9.36
CA THR A 285 17.13 14.14 10.47
C THR A 285 15.69 14.08 9.96
N HIS A 286 14.87 13.20 10.54
CA HIS A 286 13.49 12.99 10.15
C HIS A 286 12.57 12.79 11.37
N PRO A 287 11.23 12.79 11.22
CA PRO A 287 10.28 12.59 12.31
C PRO A 287 10.31 11.15 12.86
N VAL A 288 11.17 10.89 13.86
CA VAL A 288 11.39 9.53 14.42
C VAL A 288 10.21 8.99 15.23
N ALA A 289 9.32 9.84 15.74
CA ALA A 289 8.10 9.39 16.43
C ALA A 289 7.22 8.51 15.54
N THR A 290 7.21 8.74 14.23
CA THR A 290 6.51 7.88 13.27
C THR A 290 7.14 6.49 13.21
N ASP A 291 8.46 6.39 13.20
CA ASP A 291 9.16 5.10 13.20
C ASP A 291 8.82 4.29 14.46
N ILE A 292 8.85 4.93 15.65
CA ILE A 292 8.51 4.27 16.91
C ILE A 292 7.07 3.74 16.88
N THR A 293 6.13 4.49 16.29
CA THR A 293 4.72 4.10 16.22
C THR A 293 4.47 2.87 15.34
N ILE A 294 5.44 2.42 14.54
CA ILE A 294 5.32 1.16 13.77
C ILE A 294 5.04 -0.02 14.71
N VAL A 295 5.71 -0.09 15.86
CA VAL A 295 5.51 -1.15 16.86
C VAL A 295 4.08 -1.13 17.40
N ASP A 296 3.56 0.06 17.71
CA ASP A 296 2.19 0.21 18.22
C ASP A 296 1.13 -0.19 17.19
N ALA A 297 1.40 0.09 15.91
CA ALA A 297 0.52 -0.33 14.83
C ALA A 297 0.55 -1.86 14.63
N LEU A 298 1.73 -2.49 14.79
CA LEU A 298 1.86 -3.95 14.78
C LEU A 298 1.15 -4.60 15.96
N GLU A 299 1.24 -4.02 17.18
CA GLU A 299 0.50 -4.47 18.35
C GLU A 299 -1.02 -4.40 18.14
N TYR A 300 -1.52 -3.27 17.59
CA TYR A 300 -2.94 -3.12 17.28
C TYR A 300 -3.41 -4.14 16.23
N LEU A 301 -2.59 -4.37 15.19
CA LEU A 301 -2.89 -5.39 14.18
C LEU A 301 -2.83 -6.80 14.76
N SER A 302 -1.88 -7.10 15.66
CA SER A 302 -1.77 -8.38 16.35
C SER A 302 -3.01 -8.67 17.22
N TRP A 303 -3.52 -7.64 17.92
CA TRP A 303 -4.77 -7.74 18.67
C TRP A 303 -5.96 -8.04 17.75
N MET A 304 -6.05 -7.39 16.58
CA MET A 304 -7.12 -7.62 15.62
C MET A 304 -6.98 -8.99 14.94
N GLY A 305 -5.75 -9.44 14.68
CA GLY A 305 -5.41 -10.60 13.87
C GLY A 305 -5.44 -10.29 12.36
N ILE A 306 -4.33 -10.55 11.67
CA ILE A 306 -4.21 -10.28 10.22
C ILE A 306 -5.24 -11.08 9.41
N GLU A 307 -5.45 -12.36 9.73
CA GLU A 307 -6.44 -13.18 9.05
C GLU A 307 -7.88 -12.68 9.25
N ARG A 308 -8.23 -12.22 10.48
CA ARG A 308 -9.54 -11.65 10.76
C ARG A 308 -9.74 -10.36 9.99
N LYS A 309 -8.73 -9.50 9.93
CA LYS A 309 -8.73 -8.27 9.13
C LYS A 309 -8.91 -8.56 7.64
N GLU A 310 -8.14 -9.49 7.10
CA GLU A 310 -8.25 -9.92 5.70
C GLU A 310 -9.65 -10.46 5.36
N LYS A 311 -10.20 -11.33 6.20
CA LYS A 311 -11.57 -11.85 6.04
C LYS A 311 -12.60 -10.73 6.00
N ARG A 312 -12.47 -9.72 6.90
CA ARG A 312 -13.35 -8.54 6.93
C ARG A 312 -13.24 -7.72 5.67
N LEU A 313 -12.04 -7.40 5.23
CA LEU A 313 -11.80 -6.58 4.04
C LEU A 313 -12.32 -7.27 2.77
N ARG A 314 -12.08 -8.57 2.62
CA ARG A 314 -12.63 -9.37 1.51
C ARG A 314 -14.16 -9.40 1.57
N PHE A 315 -14.76 -9.61 2.73
CA PHE A 315 -16.22 -9.57 2.92
C PHE A 315 -16.81 -8.23 2.48
N LEU A 316 -16.26 -7.11 2.93
CA LEU A 316 -16.76 -5.77 2.58
C LEU A 316 -16.65 -5.49 1.07
N LYS A 317 -15.53 -5.90 0.44
CA LYS A 317 -15.35 -5.79 -1.01
C LYS A 317 -16.34 -6.68 -1.77
N GLU A 318 -16.46 -7.94 -1.39
CA GLU A 318 -17.37 -8.91 -2.02
C GLU A 318 -18.83 -8.49 -1.86
N TYR A 319 -19.21 -7.87 -0.75
CA TYR A 319 -20.57 -7.40 -0.46
C TYR A 319 -21.08 -6.44 -1.54
N TRP A 320 -20.36 -5.37 -1.80
CA TRP A 320 -20.78 -4.42 -2.83
C TRP A 320 -20.54 -4.96 -4.25
N GLN A 321 -19.46 -5.69 -4.48
CA GLN A 321 -19.12 -6.22 -5.79
C GLN A 321 -20.18 -7.21 -6.30
N ASN A 322 -20.66 -8.13 -5.44
CA ASN A 322 -21.70 -9.08 -5.78
C ASN A 322 -23.06 -8.41 -6.02
N ALA A 323 -23.40 -7.35 -5.26
CA ALA A 323 -24.64 -6.60 -5.42
C ALA A 323 -24.71 -5.79 -6.74
N LEU A 324 -23.53 -5.44 -7.29
CA LEU A 324 -23.40 -4.68 -8.55
C LEU A 324 -23.04 -5.57 -9.75
N LYS A 325 -22.65 -6.82 -9.52
CA LYS A 325 -22.32 -7.76 -10.57
C LYS A 325 -23.52 -7.97 -11.51
N ASN A 326 -23.24 -8.01 -12.82
CA ASN A 326 -24.23 -8.25 -13.87
C ASN A 326 -25.35 -7.18 -13.97
N GLN A 327 -25.16 -6.00 -13.39
CA GLN A 327 -26.08 -4.88 -13.60
C GLN A 327 -25.76 -4.18 -14.92
N GLU A 328 -26.82 -3.77 -15.62
CA GLU A 328 -26.68 -3.02 -16.87
C GLU A 328 -25.92 -1.70 -16.63
N ASN A 329 -25.06 -1.31 -17.56
CA ASN A 329 -24.22 -0.11 -17.53
C ASN A 329 -23.16 -0.05 -16.39
N ILE A 330 -23.03 -1.09 -15.57
CA ILE A 330 -22.00 -1.16 -14.53
C ILE A 330 -20.80 -1.98 -15.02
N LEU A 331 -19.60 -1.45 -14.80
CA LEU A 331 -18.32 -2.09 -15.12
C LEU A 331 -17.60 -2.42 -13.83
N ILE A 332 -17.26 -3.67 -13.59
CA ILE A 332 -16.42 -4.07 -12.46
C ILE A 332 -15.01 -4.32 -13.02
N ASN A 333 -14.05 -3.49 -12.60
CA ASN A 333 -12.65 -3.57 -13.06
C ASN A 333 -11.77 -4.45 -12.16
N THR A 334 -12.34 -5.03 -11.09
CA THR A 334 -11.65 -5.87 -10.11
C THR A 334 -11.98 -7.33 -10.36
N PRO A 335 -10.99 -8.25 -10.35
CA PRO A 335 -11.25 -9.69 -10.45
C PRO A 335 -12.25 -10.18 -9.41
N PHE A 336 -13.07 -11.17 -9.80
CA PHE A 336 -14.07 -11.76 -8.90
C PHE A 336 -13.48 -12.85 -8.00
N GLU A 337 -12.40 -13.48 -8.44
CA GLU A 337 -11.76 -14.57 -7.72
C GLU A 337 -11.20 -14.05 -6.39
N ARG A 338 -11.55 -14.74 -5.31
CA ARG A 338 -11.23 -14.31 -3.95
C ARG A 338 -9.72 -14.14 -3.71
N HIS A 339 -8.90 -15.03 -4.29
CA HIS A 339 -7.45 -14.98 -4.13
C HIS A 339 -6.79 -13.83 -4.92
N ARG A 340 -7.50 -13.26 -5.93
CA ARG A 340 -6.99 -12.19 -6.79
C ARG A 340 -7.34 -10.78 -6.33
N SER A 341 -8.01 -10.59 -5.21
CA SER A 341 -8.32 -9.27 -4.68
C SER A 341 -8.63 -9.31 -3.19
N CYS A 342 -8.49 -8.18 -2.48
CA CYS A 342 -8.83 -8.08 -1.06
C CYS A 342 -9.72 -6.86 -0.79
N GLY A 343 -9.25 -5.83 -0.06
CA GLY A 343 -10.06 -4.67 0.34
C GLY A 343 -10.16 -3.56 -0.70
N ILE A 344 -9.43 -3.64 -1.80
CA ILE A 344 -9.52 -2.67 -2.90
C ILE A 344 -10.38 -3.23 -4.02
N GLY A 345 -11.24 -2.40 -4.58
CA GLY A 345 -11.94 -2.69 -5.82
C GLY A 345 -12.17 -1.44 -6.66
N ASN A 346 -12.64 -1.63 -7.89
CA ASN A 346 -12.94 -0.54 -8.81
C ASN A 346 -14.23 -0.85 -9.56
N VAL A 347 -15.13 0.13 -9.61
CA VAL A 347 -16.40 0.07 -10.34
C VAL A 347 -16.59 1.33 -11.16
N GLY A 348 -16.98 1.15 -12.41
CA GLY A 348 -17.29 2.23 -13.35
C GLY A 348 -18.70 2.15 -13.91
N LEU A 349 -19.09 3.19 -14.62
CA LEU A 349 -20.36 3.28 -15.35
C LEU A 349 -20.07 3.55 -16.83
N LYS A 350 -20.76 2.85 -17.75
CA LYS A 350 -20.58 3.00 -19.19
C LYS A 350 -21.01 4.37 -19.72
N ASN A 351 -21.99 4.98 -19.06
CA ASN A 351 -22.65 6.21 -19.47
C ASN A 351 -22.14 7.47 -18.76
N ILE A 352 -21.25 7.34 -17.78
CA ILE A 352 -20.75 8.47 -16.96
C ILE A 352 -19.22 8.32 -16.81
N SER A 353 -18.48 9.43 -16.99
CA SER A 353 -17.04 9.42 -16.77
C SER A 353 -16.70 9.17 -15.28
N PRO A 354 -15.55 8.56 -14.97
CA PRO A 354 -15.12 8.31 -13.58
C PRO A 354 -15.12 9.58 -12.71
N SER A 355 -14.64 10.70 -13.24
CA SER A 355 -14.63 11.98 -12.53
C SER A 355 -16.05 12.48 -12.21
N LYS A 356 -16.99 12.35 -13.16
CA LYS A 356 -18.38 12.73 -12.94
C LYS A 356 -19.06 11.77 -11.96
N MET A 357 -18.76 10.48 -12.02
CA MET A 357 -19.26 9.49 -11.06
C MET A 357 -18.80 9.84 -9.64
N ALA A 358 -17.50 10.07 -9.43
CA ALA A 358 -16.96 10.45 -8.12
C ALA A 358 -17.60 11.75 -7.58
N GLN A 359 -17.76 12.76 -8.45
CA GLN A 359 -18.43 14.01 -8.11
C GLN A 359 -19.86 13.76 -7.64
N LEU A 360 -20.67 13.00 -8.39
CA LEU A 360 -22.06 12.72 -8.04
C LEU A 360 -22.20 11.88 -6.78
N LEU A 361 -21.30 10.89 -6.57
CA LEU A 361 -21.27 10.11 -5.33
C LEU A 361 -21.04 11.02 -4.13
N TYR A 362 -20.13 11.98 -4.22
CA TYR A 362 -19.86 12.90 -3.12
C TYR A 362 -21.00 13.92 -2.93
N GLU A 363 -21.41 14.65 -3.97
CA GLU A 363 -22.36 15.76 -3.87
C GLU A 363 -23.79 15.32 -3.54
N LYS A 364 -24.23 14.15 -4.07
CA LYS A 364 -25.62 13.70 -3.89
C LYS A 364 -25.79 12.68 -2.77
N TYR A 365 -24.76 11.89 -2.48
CA TYR A 365 -24.87 10.76 -1.56
C TYR A 365 -23.90 10.84 -0.38
N GLY A 366 -23.04 11.86 -0.33
CA GLY A 366 -22.03 12.00 0.72
C GLY A 366 -21.01 10.87 0.74
N ILE A 367 -20.63 10.30 -0.43
CA ILE A 367 -19.70 9.16 -0.52
C ILE A 367 -18.41 9.64 -1.14
N PHE A 368 -17.30 9.55 -0.39
CA PHE A 368 -15.98 9.90 -0.87
C PHE A 368 -15.27 8.72 -1.52
N THR A 369 -14.87 8.87 -2.79
CA THR A 369 -14.16 7.90 -3.61
C THR A 369 -13.13 8.61 -4.51
N VAL A 370 -12.27 7.84 -5.20
CA VAL A 370 -11.29 8.39 -6.15
C VAL A 370 -11.56 7.89 -7.56
N ALA A 371 -11.71 8.84 -8.51
CA ALA A 371 -11.83 8.54 -9.92
C ALA A 371 -10.52 8.04 -10.52
N ILE A 372 -10.58 6.96 -11.29
CA ILE A 372 -9.49 6.37 -12.07
C ILE A 372 -9.93 6.31 -13.53
N ASP A 373 -9.16 6.94 -14.41
CA ASP A 373 -9.45 6.98 -15.83
C ASP A 373 -8.14 6.92 -16.61
N TYR A 374 -7.45 5.79 -16.51
CA TYR A 374 -6.21 5.57 -17.25
C TYR A 374 -5.90 4.07 -17.39
N ALA A 375 -4.95 3.73 -18.27
CA ALA A 375 -4.66 2.38 -18.71
C ALA A 375 -5.95 1.71 -19.25
N ASN A 376 -6.29 0.53 -18.76
CA ASN A 376 -7.54 -0.18 -19.11
C ASN A 376 -8.59 -0.08 -17.99
N VAL A 377 -8.52 0.94 -17.13
CA VAL A 377 -9.40 1.09 -15.95
C VAL A 377 -10.17 2.40 -16.04
N HIS A 378 -11.51 2.29 -16.05
CA HIS A 378 -12.44 3.42 -16.09
C HIS A 378 -13.47 3.25 -14.96
N GLY A 379 -13.32 3.97 -13.85
CA GLY A 379 -14.23 3.85 -12.71
C GLY A 379 -13.73 4.55 -11.46
N CYS A 380 -14.43 4.34 -10.35
CA CYS A 380 -14.01 4.81 -9.03
C CYS A 380 -13.35 3.67 -8.26
N ARG A 381 -12.22 3.95 -7.63
CA ARG A 381 -11.61 3.06 -6.65
C ARG A 381 -12.43 3.09 -5.36
N ILE A 382 -12.80 1.91 -4.86
CA ILE A 382 -13.61 1.69 -3.67
C ILE A 382 -12.77 0.88 -2.69
N THR A 383 -12.46 1.47 -1.57
CA THR A 383 -11.59 0.88 -0.53
C THR A 383 -12.26 0.96 0.84
N PRO A 384 -13.33 0.17 1.08
CA PRO A 384 -13.88 0.04 2.42
C PRO A 384 -12.82 -0.49 3.37
N ASN A 385 -12.89 -0.07 4.63
CA ASN A 385 -11.94 -0.51 5.63
C ASN A 385 -12.65 -1.21 6.79
N VAL A 386 -11.88 -1.73 7.75
CA VAL A 386 -12.40 -2.48 8.90
C VAL A 386 -13.52 -1.76 9.66
N PHE A 387 -13.52 -0.42 9.64
CA PHE A 387 -14.54 0.43 10.26
C PHE A 387 -15.79 0.65 9.38
N THR A 388 -15.77 0.25 8.11
CA THR A 388 -16.91 0.42 7.19
C THR A 388 -18.02 -0.58 7.55
N THR A 389 -19.26 -0.11 7.56
CA THR A 389 -20.44 -0.94 7.82
C THR A 389 -21.11 -1.40 6.52
N THR A 390 -21.89 -2.48 6.60
CA THR A 390 -22.73 -2.92 5.48
C THR A 390 -23.79 -1.89 5.12
N SER A 391 -24.35 -1.18 6.10
CA SER A 391 -25.32 -0.09 5.84
C SER A 391 -24.70 1.05 5.03
N GLU A 392 -23.44 1.42 5.27
CA GLU A 392 -22.74 2.41 4.44
C GLU A 392 -22.52 1.88 3.02
N LEU A 393 -22.25 0.58 2.87
CA LEU A 393 -22.15 -0.06 1.55
C LEU A 393 -23.51 -0.18 0.84
N ASP A 394 -24.63 -0.35 1.55
CA ASP A 394 -25.98 -0.33 0.96
C ASP A 394 -26.26 1.04 0.33
N VAL A 395 -25.93 2.13 1.02
CA VAL A 395 -26.04 3.49 0.47
C VAL A 395 -25.19 3.62 -0.81
N PHE A 396 -23.98 3.11 -0.80
CA PHE A 396 -23.10 3.11 -1.99
C PHE A 396 -23.69 2.28 -3.14
N ILE A 397 -24.17 1.08 -2.88
CA ILE A 397 -24.77 0.18 -3.89
C ILE A 397 -25.98 0.85 -4.54
N ASP A 398 -26.86 1.44 -3.75
CA ASP A 398 -28.07 2.12 -4.25
C ASP A 398 -27.73 3.39 -5.05
N ALA A 399 -26.70 4.13 -4.61
CA ALA A 399 -26.17 5.28 -5.35
C ALA A 399 -25.66 4.87 -6.73
N VAL A 400 -24.82 3.82 -6.81
CA VAL A 400 -24.26 3.32 -8.08
C VAL A 400 -25.38 2.84 -9.02
N LYS A 401 -26.35 2.06 -8.51
CA LYS A 401 -27.52 1.59 -9.26
C LYS A 401 -28.39 2.77 -9.77
N SER A 402 -28.52 3.82 -8.98
CA SER A 402 -29.25 5.02 -9.39
C SER A 402 -28.51 5.78 -10.50
N LEU A 403 -27.20 5.94 -10.36
CA LEU A 403 -26.35 6.61 -11.37
C LEU A 403 -26.27 5.82 -12.69
N SER A 404 -26.34 4.48 -12.65
CA SER A 404 -26.28 3.64 -13.85
C SER A 404 -27.49 3.82 -14.78
N LYS A 405 -28.60 4.36 -14.26
CA LYS A 405 -29.86 4.62 -15.01
C LYS A 405 -29.93 6.03 -15.60
N LEU A 406 -28.98 6.91 -15.29
CA LEU A 406 -28.98 8.27 -15.83
C LEU A 406 -28.62 8.25 -17.32
N SER A 407 -29.43 8.88 -18.14
CA SER A 407 -29.10 9.18 -19.53
C SER A 407 -28.41 10.56 -19.53
N ILE A 408 -27.07 10.57 -19.60
CA ILE A 408 -26.28 11.81 -19.69
C ILE A 408 -25.61 11.88 -21.05
#